data_f88e39a7c018b4034ec234ebc66526cb
#
_entry.id   f88e39a7c018b4034ec234ebc66526cb
#
_cell.length_a   1.000
_cell.length_b   1.000
_cell.length_c   1.000
_cell.angle_alpha   90.00
_cell.angle_beta   90.00
_cell.angle_gamma   90.00
#
_symmetry.space_group_name_H-M   'P 1'
#
loop_
_entity.id
_entity.type
_entity.pdbx_description
1 polymer ?
#
loop_
_entity_poly.entity_id
_entity_poly.type
_entity_poly.pdbx_seq_one_letter_code
_entity_poly.pdbx_strand_id
1 'polypeptide(L)'
;MAITKSLLNTPADHSPNTQLTIDGLEVPGHAGELLIDLLNRRTAVHAQKAVPQVCYVPQMGPIQSCDTCMVKVNGELVRACATKVVAGMKVETAGEAVDIAQREAFDRILQNHMLYCTVCDNNNQNCTIHNTTAELDVKHQARPYAPKPYEKDMSNPFYRYDPDQCILCGRCVESCQNVQVNETLTIDWESDHPRVLWDGGTRIDGSSCVSCGHCVTVCPCNALMEKSMLGHAGYLTDTPPQALDNMIDVVKGIEPPIGYGPILALSEMESEMRNHRTRRTKTVCTYCAVGCSFEVWTRDRHILKIEPTHGPANGISTCVKGKFAWGHINSDDRLTKPLLRDGETFREIEWTEALDIIEHTFKRILKEHGPDALAFIASSKCTNEESFLMQKLARAVVGTNNVDNCARYCQNPATMGLQRTVG
;
A
#
# COMPACT_ATOMS: atom_id res chain seq x y z
N MET A 1 14.08 8.65 1.50
CA MET A 1 13.39 7.34 1.40
C MET A 1 13.87 6.60 0.17
N ALA A 2 14.47 5.43 0.31
CA ALA A 2 14.83 4.65 -0.87
C ALA A 2 13.52 4.22 -1.58
N ILE A 3 13.30 4.71 -2.79
CA ILE A 3 12.30 4.13 -3.69
C ILE A 3 12.64 2.65 -3.77
N THR A 4 11.76 1.80 -3.28
CA THR A 4 12.02 0.36 -3.32
C THR A 4 12.23 -0.06 -4.77
N LYS A 5 13.29 -0.81 -5.05
CA LYS A 5 13.63 -1.28 -6.42
C LYS A 5 12.44 -1.91 -7.15
N SER A 6 11.46 -2.42 -6.42
CA SER A 6 10.21 -2.97 -6.95
C SER A 6 9.25 -1.95 -7.57
N LEU A 7 9.45 -0.65 -7.31
CA LEU A 7 8.62 0.43 -7.87
C LEU A 7 9.21 1.05 -9.14
N LEU A 8 10.40 0.64 -9.55
CA LEU A 8 11.04 1.21 -10.73
C LEU A 8 10.50 0.55 -12.00
N ASN A 9 10.01 1.37 -12.93
CA ASN A 9 9.81 0.92 -14.30
C ASN A 9 11.17 0.65 -14.93
N THR A 10 11.46 -0.61 -15.16
CA THR A 10 12.65 -1.03 -15.90
C THR A 10 12.18 -1.47 -17.28
N PRO A 11 12.68 -0.91 -18.38
CA PRO A 11 12.39 -1.43 -19.70
C PRO A 11 12.74 -2.91 -19.75
N ALA A 12 11.84 -3.74 -20.27
CA ALA A 12 12.09 -5.16 -20.40
C ALA A 12 13.31 -5.38 -21.32
N ASP A 13 14.34 -6.02 -20.80
CA ASP A 13 15.49 -6.66 -21.48
C ASP A 13 16.15 -5.95 -22.69
N HIS A 14 16.13 -4.63 -22.75
CA HIS A 14 16.87 -3.91 -23.79
C HIS A 14 18.10 -3.22 -23.19
N SER A 15 19.26 -3.49 -23.79
CA SER A 15 20.46 -2.69 -23.54
C SER A 15 20.16 -1.21 -23.82
N PRO A 16 20.72 -0.28 -23.02
CA PRO A 16 20.56 1.16 -23.28
C PRO A 16 20.88 1.47 -24.74
N ASN A 17 20.03 2.23 -25.41
CA ASN A 17 20.14 2.53 -26.84
C ASN A 17 20.33 4.03 -27.11
N THR A 18 20.51 4.83 -26.06
CA THR A 18 20.77 6.26 -26.21
C THR A 18 21.69 6.76 -25.11
N GLN A 19 22.30 7.93 -25.32
CA GLN A 19 23.15 8.64 -24.36
C GLN A 19 22.59 10.05 -24.16
N LEU A 20 22.63 10.51 -22.92
CA LEU A 20 22.26 11.87 -22.53
C LEU A 20 23.18 12.35 -21.40
N THR A 21 23.15 13.64 -21.12
CA THR A 21 23.92 14.23 -20.01
C THR A 21 22.98 14.59 -18.87
N ILE A 22 23.27 14.13 -17.66
CA ILE A 22 22.53 14.50 -16.44
C ILE A 22 23.51 15.08 -15.44
N ASP A 23 23.31 16.34 -15.04
CA ASP A 23 24.17 17.10 -14.13
C ASP A 23 25.66 17.03 -14.53
N GLY A 24 25.91 17.16 -15.82
CA GLY A 24 27.28 17.14 -16.40
C GLY A 24 27.89 15.75 -16.64
N LEU A 25 27.19 14.66 -16.28
CA LEU A 25 27.66 13.29 -16.45
C LEU A 25 26.92 12.59 -17.62
N GLU A 26 27.68 11.88 -18.45
CA GLU A 26 27.09 11.03 -19.48
C GLU A 26 26.39 9.82 -18.87
N VAL A 27 25.16 9.59 -19.26
CA VAL A 27 24.30 8.55 -18.71
C VAL A 27 23.64 7.77 -19.85
N PRO A 28 23.73 6.43 -19.84
CA PRO A 28 22.99 5.60 -20.78
C PRO A 28 21.51 5.55 -20.41
N GLY A 29 20.64 5.58 -21.40
CA GLY A 29 19.18 5.52 -21.24
C GLY A 29 18.51 4.79 -22.38
N HIS A 30 17.19 4.70 -22.33
CA HIS A 30 16.36 4.12 -23.39
C HIS A 30 15.57 5.24 -24.06
N ALA A 31 15.71 5.37 -25.37
CA ALA A 31 14.98 6.38 -26.15
C ALA A 31 13.45 6.16 -26.00
N GLY A 32 12.73 7.25 -25.67
CA GLY A 32 11.29 7.22 -25.50
C GLY A 32 10.78 6.81 -24.09
N GLU A 33 11.66 6.36 -23.17
CA GLU A 33 11.27 6.17 -21.78
C GLU A 33 10.95 7.51 -21.09
N LEU A 34 10.23 7.49 -19.98
CA LEU A 34 10.01 8.70 -19.19
C LEU A 34 11.30 9.10 -18.46
N LEU A 35 11.64 10.38 -18.53
CA LEU A 35 12.84 10.91 -17.88
C LEU A 35 12.83 10.65 -16.37
N ILE A 36 11.67 10.73 -15.73
CA ILE A 36 11.53 10.44 -14.29
C ILE A 36 11.92 9.00 -13.95
N ASP A 37 11.62 8.01 -14.79
CA ASP A 37 11.99 6.61 -14.56
C ASP A 37 13.50 6.41 -14.65
N LEU A 38 14.15 7.04 -15.61
CA LEU A 38 15.61 7.05 -15.71
C LEU A 38 16.25 7.67 -14.47
N LEU A 39 15.75 8.85 -14.04
CA LEU A 39 16.23 9.54 -12.84
C LEU A 39 16.05 8.70 -11.58
N ASN A 40 14.91 8.03 -11.44
CA ASN A 40 14.64 7.12 -10.30
C ASN A 40 15.62 5.94 -10.26
N ARG A 41 15.89 5.30 -11.40
CA ARG A 41 16.87 4.21 -11.47
C ARG A 41 18.28 4.70 -11.09
N ARG A 42 18.67 5.88 -11.58
CA ARG A 42 19.94 6.48 -11.26
C ARG A 42 20.10 6.81 -9.77
N THR A 43 19.08 7.41 -9.16
CA THR A 43 19.05 7.69 -7.72
C THR A 43 19.20 6.42 -6.89
N ALA A 44 18.54 5.35 -7.28
CA ALA A 44 18.61 4.06 -6.59
C ALA A 44 20.01 3.41 -6.64
N VAL A 45 20.80 3.71 -7.68
CA VAL A 45 22.16 3.14 -7.87
C VAL A 45 23.25 4.03 -7.26
N HIS A 46 23.12 5.35 -7.38
CA HIS A 46 24.21 6.29 -7.08
C HIS A 46 23.99 7.12 -5.80
N ALA A 47 22.93 6.84 -5.02
CA ALA A 47 22.59 7.57 -3.80
C ALA A 47 22.52 9.09 -3.96
N GLN A 48 22.15 9.58 -5.14
CA GLN A 48 21.98 11.01 -5.42
C GLN A 48 20.63 11.53 -4.86
N LYS A 49 20.52 12.86 -4.73
CA LYS A 49 19.24 13.49 -4.35
C LYS A 49 18.16 13.09 -5.35
N ALA A 50 17.05 12.56 -4.85
CA ALA A 50 15.93 12.22 -5.68
C ALA A 50 15.24 13.48 -6.23
N VAL A 51 14.72 13.42 -7.43
CA VAL A 51 13.81 14.44 -7.94
C VAL A 51 12.45 14.25 -7.24
N PRO A 52 11.89 15.28 -6.60
CA PRO A 52 10.60 15.19 -5.92
C PRO A 52 9.48 14.74 -6.89
N GLN A 53 8.59 13.83 -6.43
CA GLN A 53 7.54 13.27 -7.28
C GLN A 53 6.30 12.88 -6.47
N VAL A 54 5.43 13.85 -6.24
CA VAL A 54 4.27 13.65 -5.36
C VAL A 54 3.12 12.92 -6.05
N CYS A 55 2.79 13.26 -7.30
CA CYS A 55 1.67 12.61 -8.00
C CYS A 55 2.09 11.41 -8.86
N TYR A 56 3.37 11.23 -9.16
CA TYR A 56 3.84 10.14 -10.03
C TYR A 56 3.90 8.81 -9.29
N VAL A 57 3.38 7.76 -9.93
CA VAL A 57 3.53 6.36 -9.54
C VAL A 57 3.86 5.56 -10.81
N PRO A 58 5.00 4.85 -10.87
CA PRO A 58 5.46 4.19 -12.09
C PRO A 58 4.42 3.29 -12.75
N GLN A 59 3.59 2.59 -11.97
CA GLN A 59 2.59 1.64 -12.46
C GLN A 59 1.30 2.30 -12.98
N MET A 60 1.10 3.58 -12.67
CA MET A 60 -0.07 4.36 -13.13
C MET A 60 0.32 5.38 -14.20
N GLY A 61 1.61 5.65 -14.35
CA GLY A 61 2.10 6.66 -15.28
C GLY A 61 1.97 8.10 -14.75
N PRO A 62 2.17 9.10 -15.63
CA PRO A 62 2.19 10.50 -15.25
C PRO A 62 0.78 11.09 -15.10
N ILE A 63 0.41 11.47 -13.88
CA ILE A 63 -0.85 12.19 -13.59
C ILE A 63 -0.70 13.70 -13.87
N GLN A 64 0.51 14.25 -13.73
CA GLN A 64 0.88 15.62 -14.07
C GLN A 64 0.15 16.73 -13.26
N SER A 65 -0.29 16.43 -12.04
CA SER A 65 -1.07 17.37 -11.21
C SER A 65 -0.21 18.17 -10.21
N CYS A 66 1.04 17.78 -9.93
CA CYS A 66 1.78 18.32 -8.78
C CYS A 66 2.96 19.25 -9.12
N ASP A 67 3.54 19.17 -10.30
CA ASP A 67 4.72 19.93 -10.77
C ASP A 67 6.00 19.78 -9.92
N THR A 68 6.02 18.92 -8.92
CA THR A 68 7.21 18.78 -8.06
C THR A 68 8.40 18.16 -8.78
N CYS A 69 8.20 17.47 -9.89
CA CYS A 69 9.24 16.82 -10.68
C CYS A 69 9.86 17.74 -11.75
N MET A 70 9.81 19.04 -11.56
CA MET A 70 10.44 20.00 -12.50
C MET A 70 11.96 19.80 -12.54
N VAL A 71 12.48 19.73 -13.74
CA VAL A 71 13.91 19.69 -14.06
C VAL A 71 14.16 20.60 -15.26
N LYS A 72 15.43 20.94 -15.52
CA LYS A 72 15.78 21.73 -16.69
C LYS A 72 16.32 20.83 -17.78
N VAL A 73 15.74 20.88 -18.97
CA VAL A 73 16.14 20.10 -20.14
C VAL A 73 16.50 21.05 -21.28
N ASN A 74 17.74 21.00 -21.75
CA ASN A 74 18.24 21.85 -22.81
C ASN A 74 17.99 23.35 -22.55
N GLY A 75 18.00 23.77 -21.28
CA GLY A 75 17.78 25.14 -20.85
C GLY A 75 16.33 25.49 -20.45
N GLU A 76 15.34 24.62 -20.69
CA GLU A 76 13.94 24.86 -20.39
C GLU A 76 13.45 24.02 -19.19
N LEU A 77 12.58 24.59 -18.34
CA LEU A 77 11.95 23.90 -17.22
C LEU A 77 10.82 23.01 -17.74
N VAL A 78 10.91 21.70 -17.46
CA VAL A 78 9.93 20.69 -17.88
C VAL A 78 9.60 19.72 -16.75
N ARG A 79 8.45 19.06 -16.86
CA ARG A 79 8.06 17.95 -15.95
C ARG A 79 8.81 16.68 -16.35
N ALA A 80 9.66 16.17 -15.49
CA ALA A 80 10.37 14.90 -15.76
C ALA A 80 9.43 13.73 -15.97
N CYS A 81 8.26 13.69 -15.29
CA CYS A 81 7.25 12.65 -15.44
C CYS A 81 6.52 12.67 -16.80
N ALA A 82 6.58 13.78 -17.55
CA ALA A 82 5.92 13.93 -18.86
C ALA A 82 6.92 13.99 -20.02
N THR A 83 8.22 14.07 -19.73
CA THR A 83 9.28 14.23 -20.72
C THR A 83 9.85 12.88 -21.11
N LYS A 84 9.93 12.62 -22.43
CA LYS A 84 10.55 11.40 -22.96
C LYS A 84 12.04 11.63 -23.24
N VAL A 85 12.85 10.62 -22.91
CA VAL A 85 14.28 10.61 -23.16
C VAL A 85 14.58 10.61 -24.66
N VAL A 86 15.47 11.52 -25.08
CA VAL A 86 15.99 11.65 -26.45
C VAL A 86 17.51 11.73 -26.42
N ALA A 87 18.16 11.27 -27.49
CA ALA A 87 19.62 11.31 -27.61
C ALA A 87 20.16 12.73 -27.50
N GLY A 88 21.29 12.90 -26.76
CA GLY A 88 21.96 14.18 -26.61
C GLY A 88 21.26 15.19 -25.68
N MET A 89 20.17 14.82 -25.04
CA MET A 89 19.46 15.64 -24.04
C MET A 89 20.40 16.05 -22.91
N LYS A 90 20.35 17.32 -22.51
CA LYS A 90 21.09 17.85 -21.35
C LYS A 90 20.08 18.13 -20.23
N VAL A 91 20.23 17.42 -19.11
CA VAL A 91 19.31 17.50 -17.97
C VAL A 91 20.05 18.06 -16.76
N GLU A 92 19.45 19.06 -16.11
CA GLU A 92 19.88 19.59 -14.83
C GLU A 92 18.77 19.29 -13.79
N THR A 93 19.11 18.50 -12.76
CA THR A 93 18.16 18.10 -11.70
C THR A 93 18.20 19.01 -10.48
N ALA A 94 19.15 19.93 -10.42
CA ALA A 94 19.36 20.91 -9.36
C ALA A 94 19.80 22.26 -9.96
N GLY A 95 19.79 23.30 -9.14
CA GLY A 95 20.15 24.65 -9.48
C GLY A 95 19.02 25.63 -9.20
N GLU A 96 19.35 26.93 -9.11
CA GLU A 96 18.42 27.97 -8.62
C GLU A 96 17.02 27.91 -9.27
N ALA A 97 16.95 27.82 -10.59
CA ALA A 97 15.66 27.79 -11.30
C ALA A 97 14.86 26.49 -11.02
N VAL A 98 15.54 25.35 -10.93
CA VAL A 98 14.93 24.06 -10.61
C VAL A 98 14.47 24.03 -9.17
N ASP A 99 15.30 24.46 -8.22
CA ASP A 99 15.00 24.48 -6.80
C ASP A 99 13.82 25.40 -6.48
N ILE A 100 13.75 26.58 -7.12
CA ILE A 100 12.61 27.49 -7.01
C ILE A 100 11.35 26.83 -7.56
N ALA A 101 11.39 26.26 -8.76
CA ALA A 101 10.21 25.65 -9.37
C ALA A 101 9.66 24.46 -8.55
N GLN A 102 10.54 23.60 -8.03
CA GLN A 102 10.15 22.49 -7.16
C GLN A 102 9.56 22.98 -5.84
N ARG A 103 10.15 24.01 -5.22
CA ARG A 103 9.68 24.61 -3.98
C ARG A 103 8.31 25.25 -4.17
N GLU A 104 8.12 26.08 -5.18
CA GLU A 104 6.84 26.73 -5.47
C GLU A 104 5.73 25.70 -5.76
N ALA A 105 6.06 24.63 -6.49
CA ALA A 105 5.13 23.55 -6.74
C ALA A 105 4.71 22.84 -5.44
N PHE A 106 5.65 22.62 -4.55
CA PHE A 106 5.37 21.97 -3.28
C PHE A 106 4.62 22.88 -2.31
N ASP A 107 4.89 24.18 -2.28
CA ASP A 107 4.13 25.17 -1.48
C ASP A 107 2.65 25.23 -1.90
N ARG A 108 2.35 25.08 -3.21
CA ARG A 108 0.95 24.95 -3.68
C ARG A 108 0.29 23.67 -3.16
N ILE A 109 1.02 22.58 -3.06
CA ILE A 109 0.52 21.32 -2.49
C ILE A 109 0.21 21.49 -1.00
N LEU A 110 1.14 22.08 -0.25
CA LEU A 110 0.99 22.28 1.20
C LEU A 110 -0.16 23.21 1.56
N GLN A 111 -0.62 24.08 0.68
CA GLN A 111 -1.82 24.87 0.86
C GLN A 111 -3.08 23.99 1.09
N ASN A 112 -3.08 22.77 0.60
CA ASN A 112 -4.15 21.78 0.75
C ASN A 112 -3.87 20.72 1.82
N HIS A 113 -2.77 20.84 2.57
CA HIS A 113 -2.37 19.83 3.53
C HIS A 113 -1.91 20.44 4.84
N MET A 114 -2.57 20.09 5.92
CA MET A 114 -2.18 20.52 7.25
C MET A 114 -0.99 19.69 7.74
N LEU A 115 0.10 20.37 8.11
CA LEU A 115 1.30 19.73 8.64
C LEU A 115 1.16 19.47 10.16
N TYR A 116 0.73 18.28 10.54
CA TYR A 116 0.78 17.81 11.93
C TYR A 116 1.56 16.49 12.04
N CYS A 117 2.68 16.43 11.36
CA CYS A 117 3.46 15.20 11.14
C CYS A 117 3.89 14.49 12.43
N THR A 118 4.15 15.22 13.53
CA THR A 118 4.52 14.67 14.84
C THR A 118 3.44 13.76 15.42
N VAL A 119 2.18 14.11 15.23
CA VAL A 119 1.01 13.38 15.74
C VAL A 119 0.24 12.66 14.65
N CYS A 120 0.84 12.49 13.48
CA CYS A 120 0.23 11.81 12.35
C CYS A 120 0.39 10.30 12.44
N ASP A 121 -0.71 9.58 12.49
CA ASP A 121 -0.74 8.11 12.55
C ASP A 121 -0.08 7.43 11.35
N ASN A 122 -0.13 8.05 10.17
CA ASN A 122 0.43 7.48 8.94
C ASN A 122 1.95 7.69 8.81
N ASN A 123 2.58 8.49 9.69
CA ASN A 123 4.00 8.83 9.55
C ASN A 123 4.92 7.79 10.18
N ASN A 124 5.31 6.79 9.38
CA ASN A 124 6.30 5.77 9.72
C ASN A 124 7.41 5.75 8.66
N GLN A 125 7.89 6.91 8.23
CA GLN A 125 8.82 7.15 7.10
C GLN A 125 8.27 6.74 5.71
N ASN A 126 6.98 6.51 5.59
CA ASN A 126 6.33 6.13 4.34
C ASN A 126 5.44 7.23 3.74
N CYS A 127 5.32 8.39 4.38
CA CYS A 127 4.54 9.51 3.89
C CYS A 127 5.34 10.33 2.86
N THR A 128 4.88 10.36 1.62
CA THR A 128 5.54 11.13 0.55
C THR A 128 5.60 12.62 0.88
N ILE A 129 4.53 13.19 1.44
CA ILE A 129 4.50 14.64 1.78
C ILE A 129 5.51 14.95 2.87
N HIS A 130 5.55 14.21 3.97
CA HIS A 130 6.52 14.41 5.03
C HIS A 130 7.95 14.32 4.51
N ASN A 131 8.26 13.27 3.74
CA ASN A 131 9.61 13.06 3.20
C ASN A 131 10.01 14.19 2.23
N THR A 132 9.09 14.62 1.35
CA THR A 132 9.35 15.74 0.43
C THR A 132 9.53 17.07 1.18
N THR A 133 8.81 17.27 2.30
CA THR A 133 9.00 18.46 3.16
C THR A 133 10.42 18.50 3.72
N ALA A 134 10.93 17.37 4.19
CA ALA A 134 12.31 17.26 4.67
C ALA A 134 13.33 17.39 3.53
N GLU A 135 13.13 16.74 2.39
CA GLU A 135 14.01 16.79 1.22
C GLU A 135 14.18 18.20 0.64
N LEU A 136 13.11 18.99 0.65
CA LEU A 136 13.11 20.38 0.18
C LEU A 136 13.44 21.40 1.27
N ASP A 137 13.78 20.95 2.48
CA ASP A 137 14.09 21.79 3.64
C ASP A 137 13.01 22.87 3.90
N VAL A 138 11.75 22.47 3.89
CA VAL A 138 10.62 23.37 4.15
C VAL A 138 10.56 23.68 5.64
N LYS A 139 10.77 24.95 6.00
CA LYS A 139 10.74 25.41 7.40
C LYS A 139 9.35 25.91 7.85
N HIS A 140 8.55 26.36 6.90
CA HIS A 140 7.20 26.86 7.13
C HIS A 140 6.38 26.75 5.86
N GLN A 141 5.06 26.79 5.97
CA GLN A 141 4.18 26.90 4.82
C GLN A 141 4.18 28.35 4.30
N ALA A 142 4.65 28.54 3.06
CA ALA A 142 4.65 29.87 2.43
C ALA A 142 3.22 30.36 2.15
N ARG A 143 2.28 29.42 1.95
CA ARG A 143 0.84 29.71 1.77
C ARG A 143 0.08 29.07 2.92
N PRO A 144 -0.66 29.87 3.71
CA PRO A 144 -1.44 29.37 4.83
C PRO A 144 -2.43 28.29 4.39
N TYR A 145 -2.53 27.25 5.18
CA TYR A 145 -3.57 26.25 5.03
C TYR A 145 -4.91 26.83 5.47
N ALA A 146 -5.95 26.58 4.68
CA ALA A 146 -7.32 26.90 5.03
C ALA A 146 -8.13 25.60 5.21
N PRO A 147 -8.76 25.38 6.39
CA PRO A 147 -9.61 24.21 6.62
C PRO A 147 -10.73 24.12 5.59
N LYS A 148 -11.00 22.93 5.10
CA LYS A 148 -12.10 22.67 4.17
C LYS A 148 -13.40 22.47 4.95
N PRO A 149 -14.57 22.91 4.41
CA PRO A 149 -15.85 22.82 5.11
C PRO A 149 -16.47 21.41 5.06
N TYR A 150 -15.65 20.38 5.13
CA TYR A 150 -16.11 19.00 5.01
C TYR A 150 -15.66 18.17 6.19
N GLU A 151 -16.54 17.33 6.67
CA GLU A 151 -16.22 16.35 7.71
C GLU A 151 -15.41 15.18 7.14
N LYS A 152 -14.66 14.52 8.03
CA LYS A 152 -13.98 13.24 7.70
C LYS A 152 -15.02 12.16 7.44
N ASP A 153 -14.90 11.46 6.32
CA ASP A 153 -15.76 10.31 6.05
C ASP A 153 -15.16 9.05 6.71
N MET A 154 -15.84 8.60 7.77
CA MET A 154 -15.53 7.41 8.54
C MET A 154 -16.46 6.24 8.23
N SER A 155 -17.29 6.31 7.19
CA SER A 155 -18.34 5.35 6.91
C SER A 155 -17.81 3.99 6.46
N ASN A 156 -16.71 3.93 5.69
CA ASN A 156 -16.12 2.66 5.30
C ASN A 156 -15.57 1.90 6.52
N PRO A 157 -15.80 0.58 6.65
CA PRO A 157 -15.33 -0.18 7.82
C PRO A 157 -13.80 -0.27 7.93
N PHE A 158 -13.04 -0.12 6.84
CA PHE A 158 -11.62 -0.41 6.78
C PHE A 158 -10.73 0.83 6.72
N TYR A 159 -11.19 1.90 6.09
CA TYR A 159 -10.39 3.12 5.90
C TYR A 159 -11.25 4.39 6.04
N ARG A 160 -10.60 5.52 6.21
CA ARG A 160 -11.22 6.85 6.27
C ARG A 160 -10.76 7.72 5.11
N TYR A 161 -11.55 8.76 4.83
CA TYR A 161 -11.15 9.88 4.00
C TYR A 161 -11.19 11.18 4.81
N ASP A 162 -10.08 11.91 4.81
CA ASP A 162 -9.92 13.22 5.44
C ASP A 162 -9.70 14.29 4.37
N PRO A 163 -10.70 15.10 4.05
CA PRO A 163 -10.58 16.17 3.04
C PRO A 163 -9.49 17.18 3.37
N ASP A 164 -9.27 17.48 4.65
CA ASP A 164 -8.27 18.43 5.13
C ASP A 164 -6.83 18.00 4.85
N GLN A 165 -6.62 16.70 4.68
CA GLN A 165 -5.32 16.13 4.35
C GLN A 165 -5.14 15.86 2.86
N CYS A 166 -6.20 16.03 2.06
CA CYS A 166 -6.19 15.71 0.64
C CYS A 166 -5.49 16.80 -0.18
N ILE A 167 -4.40 16.45 -0.83
CA ILE A 167 -3.60 17.32 -1.69
C ILE A 167 -4.06 17.36 -3.16
N LEU A 168 -5.16 16.72 -3.49
CA LEU A 168 -5.76 16.69 -4.84
C LEU A 168 -4.82 16.14 -5.93
N CYS A 169 -3.93 15.22 -5.58
CA CYS A 169 -2.92 14.68 -6.51
C CYS A 169 -3.46 13.73 -7.58
N GLY A 170 -4.71 13.26 -7.45
CA GLY A 170 -5.36 12.39 -8.42
C GLY A 170 -4.97 10.89 -8.36
N ARG A 171 -3.97 10.48 -7.55
CA ARG A 171 -3.53 9.07 -7.50
C ARG A 171 -4.66 8.10 -7.19
N CYS A 172 -5.54 8.43 -6.25
CA CYS A 172 -6.67 7.58 -5.87
C CYS A 172 -7.70 7.44 -7.00
N VAL A 173 -7.96 8.52 -7.74
CA VAL A 173 -8.86 8.52 -8.90
C VAL A 173 -8.27 7.66 -10.00
N GLU A 174 -7.01 7.89 -10.38
CA GLU A 174 -6.30 7.12 -11.39
C GLU A 174 -6.28 5.63 -11.06
N SER A 175 -5.98 5.27 -9.81
CA SER A 175 -5.97 3.88 -9.38
C SER A 175 -7.37 3.23 -9.38
N CYS A 176 -8.42 3.99 -9.11
CA CYS A 176 -9.79 3.50 -9.15
C CYS A 176 -10.29 3.30 -10.59
N GLN A 177 -9.98 4.24 -11.48
CA GLN A 177 -10.44 4.23 -12.87
C GLN A 177 -9.64 3.25 -13.74
N ASN A 178 -8.30 3.29 -13.68
CA ASN A 178 -7.44 2.60 -14.64
C ASN A 178 -6.78 1.32 -14.11
N VAL A 179 -6.71 1.12 -12.78
CA VAL A 179 -6.16 -0.11 -12.19
C VAL A 179 -7.28 -1.04 -11.72
N GLN A 180 -8.23 -0.53 -10.93
CA GLN A 180 -9.36 -1.31 -10.44
C GLN A 180 -10.52 -1.38 -11.46
N VAL A 181 -10.62 -0.38 -12.34
CA VAL A 181 -11.70 -0.23 -13.34
C VAL A 181 -13.09 -0.20 -12.67
N ASN A 182 -13.20 0.50 -11.54
CA ASN A 182 -14.45 0.62 -10.78
C ASN A 182 -15.10 2.00 -10.93
N GLU A 183 -14.34 3.01 -11.37
CA GLU A 183 -14.77 4.37 -11.73
C GLU A 183 -15.56 5.13 -10.65
N THR A 184 -15.52 4.69 -9.40
CA THR A 184 -16.25 5.30 -8.27
C THR A 184 -15.71 6.68 -7.90
N LEU A 185 -14.39 6.90 -8.08
CA LEU A 185 -13.71 8.11 -7.60
C LEU A 185 -13.58 9.16 -8.69
N THR A 186 -13.94 10.39 -8.34
CA THR A 186 -13.73 11.61 -9.15
C THR A 186 -13.20 12.74 -8.28
N ILE A 187 -12.75 13.85 -8.89
CA ILE A 187 -12.45 15.08 -8.16
C ILE A 187 -13.43 16.16 -8.61
N ASP A 188 -14.07 16.78 -7.65
CA ASP A 188 -14.87 17.98 -7.87
C ASP A 188 -13.92 19.19 -7.97
N TRP A 189 -13.67 19.64 -9.19
CA TRP A 189 -12.85 20.83 -9.48
C TRP A 189 -13.66 22.12 -9.58
N GLU A 190 -14.98 22.01 -9.65
CA GLU A 190 -15.88 23.15 -9.85
C GLU A 190 -16.26 23.85 -8.54
N SER A 191 -16.13 23.16 -7.43
CA SER A 191 -16.37 23.70 -6.09
C SER A 191 -15.29 24.68 -5.65
N ASP A 192 -15.64 25.67 -4.85
CA ASP A 192 -14.69 26.59 -4.19
C ASP A 192 -13.70 25.85 -3.29
N HIS A 193 -14.07 24.65 -2.85
CA HIS A 193 -13.23 23.76 -2.04
C HIS A 193 -13.13 22.36 -2.71
N PRO A 194 -12.26 22.18 -3.70
CA PRO A 194 -12.13 20.91 -4.40
C PRO A 194 -11.87 19.72 -3.46
N ARG A 195 -12.49 18.58 -3.76
CA ARG A 195 -12.32 17.32 -2.99
C ARG A 195 -12.52 16.09 -3.85
N VAL A 196 -12.10 14.93 -3.35
CA VAL A 196 -12.41 13.64 -3.95
C VAL A 196 -13.84 13.25 -3.58
N LEU A 197 -14.59 12.78 -4.57
CA LEU A 197 -15.97 12.32 -4.44
C LEU A 197 -16.08 10.82 -4.75
N TRP A 198 -17.00 10.14 -4.05
CA TRP A 198 -17.48 8.80 -4.35
C TRP A 198 -18.84 8.92 -5.03
N ASP A 199 -19.01 8.38 -6.23
CA ASP A 199 -20.26 8.43 -7.03
C ASP A 199 -20.93 9.80 -7.03
N GLY A 200 -20.14 10.86 -7.29
CA GLY A 200 -20.63 12.23 -7.37
C GLY A 200 -20.97 12.91 -6.03
N GLY A 201 -20.58 12.33 -4.89
CA GLY A 201 -20.75 12.94 -3.56
C GLY A 201 -21.47 12.09 -2.52
N THR A 202 -21.66 10.81 -2.83
CA THR A 202 -22.19 9.82 -1.87
C THR A 202 -21.14 9.53 -0.78
N ARG A 203 -21.58 9.12 0.42
CA ARG A 203 -20.68 8.57 1.44
C ARG A 203 -20.04 7.28 0.96
N ILE A 204 -18.85 6.94 1.48
CA ILE A 204 -18.10 5.76 1.00
C ILE A 204 -18.91 4.47 1.14
N ASP A 205 -19.64 4.28 2.26
CA ASP A 205 -20.45 3.09 2.54
C ASP A 205 -21.70 2.95 1.66
N GLY A 206 -22.18 4.05 1.12
CA GLY A 206 -23.34 4.09 0.21
C GLY A 206 -22.98 4.09 -1.27
N SER A 207 -21.69 4.07 -1.60
CA SER A 207 -21.20 4.15 -2.97
C SER A 207 -20.96 2.77 -3.61
N SER A 208 -20.65 2.76 -4.90
CA SER A 208 -20.24 1.56 -5.64
C SER A 208 -18.84 1.03 -5.25
N CYS A 209 -18.21 1.61 -4.23
CA CYS A 209 -16.88 1.24 -3.77
C CYS A 209 -16.79 -0.23 -3.32
N VAL A 210 -15.91 -0.99 -3.96
CA VAL A 210 -15.66 -2.41 -3.63
C VAL A 210 -14.63 -2.62 -2.52
N SER A 211 -14.19 -1.54 -1.86
CA SER A 211 -13.22 -1.56 -0.75
C SER A 211 -11.90 -2.29 -1.08
N CYS A 212 -11.44 -2.22 -2.33
CA CYS A 212 -10.21 -2.89 -2.76
C CYS A 212 -8.93 -2.35 -2.09
N GLY A 213 -8.96 -1.09 -1.60
CA GLY A 213 -7.85 -0.45 -0.90
C GLY A 213 -6.75 0.15 -1.80
N HIS A 214 -6.89 0.13 -3.14
CA HIS A 214 -5.90 0.74 -4.04
C HIS A 214 -5.69 2.21 -3.75
N CYS A 215 -6.79 2.98 -3.59
CA CYS A 215 -6.75 4.40 -3.29
C CYS A 215 -6.01 4.71 -1.98
N VAL A 216 -6.13 3.83 -0.98
CA VAL A 216 -5.39 3.94 0.29
C VAL A 216 -3.91 3.68 0.09
N THR A 217 -3.56 2.61 -0.63
CA THR A 217 -2.16 2.23 -0.92
C THR A 217 -1.40 3.31 -1.68
N VAL A 218 -2.04 3.96 -2.66
CA VAL A 218 -1.37 4.96 -3.50
C VAL A 218 -1.44 6.39 -2.94
N CYS A 219 -2.19 6.62 -1.86
CA CYS A 219 -2.29 7.95 -1.25
C CYS A 219 -0.91 8.39 -0.73
N PRO A 220 -0.38 9.56 -1.19
CA PRO A 220 0.95 10.01 -0.82
C PRO A 220 1.01 10.66 0.59
N CYS A 221 -0.13 10.75 1.26
CA CYS A 221 -0.30 11.34 2.57
C CYS A 221 -1.29 10.52 3.42
N ASN A 222 -1.92 11.13 4.42
CA ASN A 222 -2.89 10.48 5.30
C ASN A 222 -4.36 10.84 5.01
N ALA A 223 -4.65 11.39 3.84
CA ALA A 223 -6.03 11.70 3.46
C ALA A 223 -6.87 10.41 3.36
N LEU A 224 -6.33 9.38 2.72
CA LEU A 224 -6.89 8.03 2.74
C LEU A 224 -5.96 7.15 3.59
N MET A 225 -6.49 6.59 4.67
CA MET A 225 -5.69 5.84 5.65
C MET A 225 -6.50 4.69 6.23
N GLU A 226 -5.87 3.55 6.44
CA GLU A 226 -6.46 2.41 7.14
C GLU A 226 -6.87 2.80 8.57
N LYS A 227 -8.06 2.39 9.00
CA LYS A 227 -8.52 2.60 10.37
C LYS A 227 -7.68 1.86 11.42
N SER A 228 -7.03 0.77 11.02
CA SER A 228 -6.07 0.05 11.87
C SER A 228 -4.85 0.87 12.24
N MET A 229 -4.59 1.99 11.55
CA MET A 229 -3.49 2.92 11.87
C MET A 229 -3.89 4.01 12.86
N LEU A 230 -5.17 4.14 13.20
CA LEU A 230 -5.64 5.18 14.14
C LEU A 230 -5.03 4.97 15.53
N GLY A 231 -4.49 6.02 16.12
CA GLY A 231 -3.84 6.03 17.43
C GLY A 231 -2.36 5.61 17.42
N HIS A 232 -1.81 5.19 16.28
CA HIS A 232 -0.41 4.74 16.21
C HIS A 232 0.62 5.86 16.36
N ALA A 233 0.23 7.13 16.21
CA ALA A 233 1.10 8.26 16.57
C ALA A 233 1.44 8.31 18.06
N GLY A 234 0.52 7.87 18.91
CA GLY A 234 0.72 7.78 20.36
C GLY A 234 1.50 6.57 20.87
N TYR A 235 1.89 5.64 20.00
CA TYR A 235 2.51 4.37 20.38
C TYR A 235 3.77 4.52 21.25
N LEU A 236 4.61 5.52 20.99
CA LEU A 236 5.86 5.74 21.75
C LEU A 236 5.65 6.45 23.08
N THR A 237 4.50 7.10 23.28
CA THR A 237 4.19 7.96 24.41
C THR A 237 3.00 7.47 25.23
N ASP A 238 2.41 6.33 24.87
CA ASP A 238 1.15 5.81 25.42
C ASP A 238 0.00 6.85 25.37
N THR A 239 0.05 7.76 24.40
CA THR A 239 -0.96 8.81 24.24
C THR A 239 -2.24 8.23 23.62
N PRO A 240 -3.38 8.33 24.31
CA PRO A 240 -4.63 7.78 23.78
C PRO A 240 -5.13 8.59 22.57
N PRO A 241 -5.91 7.98 21.65
CA PRO A 241 -6.38 8.63 20.42
C PRO A 241 -7.07 9.99 20.62
N GLN A 242 -7.88 10.13 21.68
CA GLN A 242 -8.56 11.39 22.00
C GLN A 242 -7.58 12.52 22.37
N ALA A 243 -6.49 12.18 23.05
CA ALA A 243 -5.46 13.16 23.36
C ALA A 243 -4.65 13.55 22.13
N LEU A 244 -4.47 12.63 21.16
CA LEU A 244 -3.84 12.96 19.87
C LEU A 244 -4.67 13.97 19.08
N ASP A 245 -5.99 13.85 19.07
CA ASP A 245 -6.85 14.83 18.38
C ASP A 245 -6.67 16.24 18.98
N ASN A 246 -6.59 16.35 20.30
CA ASN A 246 -6.30 17.63 20.97
C ASN A 246 -4.89 18.15 20.64
N MET A 247 -3.90 17.29 20.54
CA MET A 247 -2.52 17.66 20.13
C MET A 247 -2.48 18.14 18.69
N ILE A 248 -3.27 17.54 17.79
CA ILE A 248 -3.43 18.00 16.42
C ILE A 248 -3.92 19.44 16.41
N ASP A 249 -4.93 19.78 17.20
CA ASP A 249 -5.47 21.15 17.26
C ASP A 249 -4.44 22.15 17.80
N VAL A 250 -3.62 21.75 18.78
CA VAL A 250 -2.50 22.57 19.26
C VAL A 250 -1.46 22.79 18.16
N VAL A 251 -1.06 21.75 17.42
CA VAL A 251 -0.10 21.86 16.32
C VAL A 251 -0.64 22.74 15.20
N LYS A 252 -1.93 22.62 14.89
CA LYS A 252 -2.62 23.47 13.92
C LYS A 252 -2.61 24.95 14.30
N GLY A 253 -2.61 25.26 15.59
CA GLY A 253 -2.58 26.62 16.12
C GLY A 253 -1.20 27.26 16.16
N ILE A 254 -0.12 26.55 15.80
CA ILE A 254 1.25 27.10 15.78
C ILE A 254 1.41 27.99 14.54
N GLU A 255 1.48 29.30 14.80
CA GLU A 255 1.64 30.30 13.73
C GLU A 255 3.10 30.68 13.47
N PRO A 256 3.42 31.23 12.27
CA PRO A 256 4.69 31.93 12.04
C PRO A 256 4.88 33.05 13.09
N PRO A 257 6.09 33.33 13.62
CA PRO A 257 7.39 33.07 13.01
C PRO A 257 8.11 31.79 13.45
N ILE A 258 7.55 30.99 14.35
CA ILE A 258 8.24 29.79 14.86
C ILE A 258 8.41 28.75 13.76
N GLY A 259 7.43 28.66 12.84
CA GLY A 259 7.46 27.74 11.69
C GLY A 259 7.49 26.28 12.08
N TYR A 260 7.43 25.38 11.09
CA TYR A 260 7.43 23.94 11.29
C TYR A 260 8.81 23.30 11.47
N GLY A 261 9.91 24.03 11.23
CA GLY A 261 11.26 23.47 11.25
C GLY A 261 11.58 22.62 12.48
N PRO A 262 11.41 23.11 13.72
CA PRO A 262 11.63 22.32 14.94
C PRO A 262 10.67 21.14 15.07
N ILE A 263 9.42 21.32 14.67
CA ILE A 263 8.39 20.26 14.73
C ILE A 263 8.67 19.18 13.70
N LEU A 264 9.14 19.56 12.49
CA LEU A 264 9.55 18.59 11.48
C LEU A 264 10.75 17.77 11.92
N ALA A 265 11.75 18.39 12.56
CA ALA A 265 12.89 17.65 13.10
C ALA A 265 12.47 16.63 14.15
N LEU A 266 11.50 16.97 15.03
CA LEU A 266 10.91 16.02 15.97
C LEU A 266 10.15 14.91 15.23
N SER A 267 9.37 15.25 14.22
CA SER A 267 8.59 14.27 13.48
C SER A 267 9.46 13.30 12.67
N GLU A 268 10.65 13.73 12.20
CA GLU A 268 11.65 12.85 11.60
C GLU A 268 12.11 11.80 12.61
N MET A 269 12.53 12.23 13.81
CA MET A 269 12.97 11.31 14.86
C MET A 269 11.85 10.31 15.25
N GLU A 270 10.63 10.78 15.44
CA GLU A 270 9.50 9.94 15.80
C GLU A 270 9.14 8.95 14.71
N SER A 271 9.13 9.39 13.45
CA SER A 271 8.84 8.52 12.31
C SER A 271 9.91 7.44 12.12
N GLU A 272 11.18 7.79 12.36
CA GLU A 272 12.29 6.85 12.34
C GLU A 272 12.18 5.82 13.46
N MET A 273 11.91 6.25 14.69
CA MET A 273 11.70 5.35 15.82
C MET A 273 10.52 4.40 15.60
N ARG A 274 9.40 4.90 15.08
CA ARG A 274 8.23 4.07 14.74
C ARG A 274 8.56 3.08 13.64
N ASN A 275 9.26 3.51 12.60
CA ASN A 275 9.71 2.64 11.51
C ASN A 275 10.68 1.55 12.01
N HIS A 276 11.62 1.90 12.88
CA HIS A 276 12.58 0.94 13.46
C HIS A 276 11.88 -0.17 14.24
N ARG A 277 10.79 0.12 14.94
CA ARG A 277 9.98 -0.86 15.66
C ARG A 277 8.97 -1.61 14.78
N THR A 278 8.85 -1.24 13.52
CA THR A 278 7.93 -1.89 12.59
C THR A 278 8.68 -2.93 11.75
N ARG A 279 8.35 -4.19 11.94
CA ARG A 279 8.86 -5.28 11.09
C ARG A 279 8.03 -5.37 9.82
N ARG A 280 8.69 -5.43 8.67
CA ARG A 280 8.07 -5.63 7.36
C ARG A 280 8.45 -6.99 6.83
N THR A 281 7.47 -7.84 6.59
CA THR A 281 7.69 -9.22 6.15
C THR A 281 6.95 -9.47 4.85
N LYS A 282 7.70 -9.86 3.81
CA LYS A 282 7.12 -10.27 2.53
C LYS A 282 6.46 -11.64 2.68
N THR A 283 5.26 -11.77 2.13
CA THR A 283 4.48 -13.00 2.18
C THR A 283 3.54 -13.08 0.98
N VAL A 284 2.81 -14.17 0.90
CA VAL A 284 1.77 -14.42 -0.10
C VAL A 284 0.40 -14.41 0.60
N CYS A 285 -0.60 -13.83 -0.07
CA CYS A 285 -1.97 -13.82 0.41
C CYS A 285 -2.50 -15.25 0.58
N THR A 286 -3.14 -15.52 1.71
CA THR A 286 -3.67 -16.85 2.06
C THR A 286 -5.14 -17.05 1.66
N TYR A 287 -5.77 -16.09 0.96
CA TYR A 287 -7.21 -16.17 0.69
C TYR A 287 -7.58 -16.96 -0.55
N CYS A 288 -6.83 -16.85 -1.63
CA CYS A 288 -7.15 -17.57 -2.86
C CYS A 288 -5.88 -17.88 -3.68
N ALA A 289 -6.04 -18.69 -4.73
CA ALA A 289 -4.95 -19.17 -5.56
C ALA A 289 -4.32 -18.13 -6.51
N VAL A 290 -4.77 -16.86 -6.49
CA VAL A 290 -4.09 -15.77 -7.24
C VAL A 290 -2.65 -15.58 -6.77
N GLY A 291 -2.38 -15.83 -5.47
CA GLY A 291 -1.02 -15.76 -4.94
C GLY A 291 -0.46 -14.33 -4.88
N CYS A 292 -1.29 -13.35 -4.56
CA CYS A 292 -0.88 -11.95 -4.41
C CYS A 292 0.27 -11.81 -3.43
N SER A 293 1.32 -11.09 -3.84
CA SER A 293 2.49 -10.82 -3.00
C SER A 293 2.25 -9.57 -2.16
N PHE A 294 2.46 -9.70 -0.85
CA PHE A 294 2.24 -8.64 0.13
C PHE A 294 3.44 -8.44 1.03
N GLU A 295 3.52 -7.26 1.60
CA GLU A 295 4.36 -6.91 2.74
C GLU A 295 3.45 -6.65 3.95
N VAL A 296 3.61 -7.47 4.98
CA VAL A 296 2.87 -7.34 6.24
C VAL A 296 3.69 -6.49 7.19
N TRP A 297 3.11 -5.42 7.69
CA TRP A 297 3.71 -4.54 8.69
C TRP A 297 3.23 -4.94 10.06
N THR A 298 4.18 -5.31 10.93
CA THR A 298 3.87 -5.76 12.29
C THR A 298 4.65 -4.95 13.32
N ARG A 299 4.03 -4.75 14.48
CA ARG A 299 4.63 -4.17 15.67
C ARG A 299 4.10 -4.95 16.89
N ASP A 300 4.99 -5.34 17.78
CA ASP A 300 4.65 -6.11 19.00
C ASP A 300 3.72 -7.31 18.72
N ARG A 301 4.01 -8.04 17.65
CA ARG A 301 3.25 -9.21 17.15
C ARG A 301 1.84 -8.90 16.62
N HIS A 302 1.45 -7.63 16.52
CA HIS A 302 0.20 -7.21 15.89
C HIS A 302 0.43 -6.75 14.46
N ILE A 303 -0.46 -7.12 13.55
CA ILE A 303 -0.48 -6.60 12.19
C ILE A 303 -1.06 -5.18 12.24
N LEU A 304 -0.33 -4.23 11.64
CA LEU A 304 -0.75 -2.84 11.50
C LEU A 304 -1.49 -2.63 10.18
N LYS A 305 -0.90 -3.11 9.09
CA LYS A 305 -1.44 -3.01 7.73
C LYS A 305 -0.76 -3.99 6.79
N ILE A 306 -1.34 -4.13 5.59
CA ILE A 306 -0.77 -4.93 4.51
C ILE A 306 -0.65 -4.06 3.25
N GLU A 307 0.53 -4.11 2.61
CA GLU A 307 0.80 -3.40 1.36
C GLU A 307 1.18 -4.37 0.24
N PRO A 308 0.79 -4.11 -1.03
CA PRO A 308 1.26 -4.91 -2.16
C PRO A 308 2.77 -4.71 -2.37
N THR A 309 3.46 -5.78 -2.78
CA THR A 309 4.90 -5.75 -3.05
C THR A 309 5.26 -5.75 -4.53
N HIS A 310 4.31 -5.41 -5.40
CA HIS A 310 4.49 -5.40 -6.86
C HIS A 310 4.93 -6.77 -7.41
N GLY A 311 4.41 -7.84 -6.82
CA GLY A 311 4.67 -9.20 -7.28
C GLY A 311 4.04 -9.48 -8.66
N PRO A 312 4.48 -10.55 -9.33
CA PRO A 312 4.06 -10.85 -10.71
C PRO A 312 2.56 -11.14 -10.85
N ALA A 313 1.91 -11.59 -9.77
CA ALA A 313 0.50 -11.94 -9.80
C ALA A 313 -0.44 -10.73 -9.62
N ASN A 314 -0.03 -9.70 -8.90
CA ASN A 314 -0.92 -8.61 -8.50
C ASN A 314 -0.38 -7.19 -8.75
N GLY A 315 0.89 -7.01 -9.05
CA GLY A 315 1.46 -5.66 -9.19
C GLY A 315 1.15 -4.79 -7.97
N ILE A 316 0.49 -3.65 -8.18
CA ILE A 316 -0.02 -2.76 -7.13
C ILE A 316 -1.42 -3.15 -6.63
N SER A 317 -2.05 -4.14 -7.28
CA SER A 317 -3.45 -4.46 -7.04
C SER A 317 -3.65 -5.24 -5.75
N THR A 318 -4.78 -4.98 -5.11
CA THR A 318 -5.28 -5.68 -3.93
C THR A 318 -6.77 -5.95 -4.08
N CYS A 319 -7.32 -6.76 -3.21
CA CYS A 319 -8.77 -6.85 -3.01
C CYS A 319 -9.09 -6.66 -1.53
N VAL A 320 -10.35 -6.45 -1.20
CA VAL A 320 -10.80 -6.24 0.18
C VAL A 320 -10.28 -7.32 1.14
N LYS A 321 -10.28 -8.59 0.71
CA LYS A 321 -9.82 -9.70 1.55
C LYS A 321 -8.34 -9.61 1.86
N GLY A 322 -7.49 -9.49 0.83
CA GLY A 322 -6.03 -9.44 1.01
C GLY A 322 -5.57 -8.19 1.75
N LYS A 323 -6.19 -7.03 1.47
CA LYS A 323 -5.80 -5.75 2.06
C LYS A 323 -6.26 -5.60 3.51
N PHE A 324 -7.48 -6.04 3.85
CA PHE A 324 -8.10 -5.68 5.12
C PHE A 324 -8.57 -6.86 5.98
N ALA A 325 -8.79 -8.05 5.41
CA ALA A 325 -9.42 -9.14 6.16
C ALA A 325 -8.44 -9.99 6.99
N TRP A 326 -7.45 -9.37 7.60
CA TRP A 326 -6.45 -10.00 8.47
C TRP A 326 -6.75 -9.84 9.97
N GLY A 327 -7.83 -9.16 10.33
CA GLY A 327 -8.22 -8.92 11.72
C GLY A 327 -8.32 -10.20 12.57
N HIS A 328 -8.69 -11.32 11.95
CA HIS A 328 -8.73 -12.64 12.61
C HIS A 328 -7.36 -13.10 13.15
N ILE A 329 -6.26 -12.56 12.63
CA ILE A 329 -4.90 -12.91 13.11
C ILE A 329 -4.60 -12.21 14.44
N ASN A 330 -5.09 -10.98 14.59
CA ASN A 330 -4.93 -10.18 15.82
C ASN A 330 -6.04 -10.46 16.86
N SER A 331 -7.05 -11.28 16.53
CA SER A 331 -8.19 -11.55 17.43
C SER A 331 -7.75 -12.37 18.64
N ASP A 332 -8.20 -11.96 19.82
CA ASP A 332 -8.00 -12.72 21.06
C ASP A 332 -8.78 -14.05 21.05
N ASP A 333 -9.84 -14.14 20.23
CA ASP A 333 -10.63 -15.39 20.06
C ASP A 333 -9.93 -16.40 19.14
N ARG A 334 -8.76 -16.08 18.59
CA ARG A 334 -8.03 -16.99 17.71
C ARG A 334 -7.58 -18.22 18.48
N LEU A 335 -7.97 -19.40 17.96
CA LEU A 335 -7.50 -20.67 18.52
C LEU A 335 -5.99 -20.80 18.33
N THR A 336 -5.27 -21.04 19.42
CA THR A 336 -3.81 -21.22 19.48
C THR A 336 -3.40 -22.66 19.73
N LYS A 337 -4.36 -23.51 20.17
CA LYS A 337 -4.18 -24.95 20.43
C LYS A 337 -5.26 -25.76 19.74
N PRO A 338 -5.01 -27.04 19.45
CA PRO A 338 -6.06 -27.95 19.02
C PRO A 338 -7.14 -28.11 20.08
N LEU A 339 -8.37 -28.32 19.62
CA LEU A 339 -9.51 -28.56 20.49
C LEU A 339 -10.01 -29.99 20.31
N LEU A 340 -10.19 -30.70 21.40
CA LEU A 340 -10.83 -32.02 21.45
C LEU A 340 -12.24 -31.88 21.99
N ARG A 341 -13.22 -32.46 21.26
CA ARG A 341 -14.60 -32.49 21.73
C ARG A 341 -14.74 -33.47 22.92
N ASP A 342 -15.34 -32.99 23.98
CA ASP A 342 -15.69 -33.76 25.17
C ASP A 342 -17.17 -33.55 25.47
N GLY A 343 -18.02 -34.46 24.99
CA GLY A 343 -19.46 -34.30 25.01
C GLY A 343 -19.93 -33.09 24.19
N GLU A 344 -20.56 -32.13 24.85
CA GLU A 344 -21.06 -30.88 24.23
C GLU A 344 -20.03 -29.74 24.31
N THR A 345 -18.91 -29.93 24.97
CA THR A 345 -17.84 -28.93 25.15
C THR A 345 -16.60 -29.25 24.35
N PHE A 346 -15.66 -28.31 24.32
CA PHE A 346 -14.33 -28.50 23.76
C PHE A 346 -13.29 -28.22 24.85
N ARG A 347 -12.25 -29.05 24.91
CA ARG A 347 -11.07 -28.78 25.73
C ARG A 347 -9.82 -28.57 24.86
N GLU A 348 -8.94 -27.72 25.28
CA GLU A 348 -7.63 -27.56 24.64
C GLU A 348 -6.76 -28.78 24.90
N ILE A 349 -6.01 -29.19 23.88
CA ILE A 349 -5.02 -30.27 23.95
C ILE A 349 -3.70 -29.83 23.29
N GLU A 350 -2.64 -30.55 23.58
CA GLU A 350 -1.36 -30.31 22.91
C GLU A 350 -1.34 -30.99 21.53
N TRP A 351 -0.51 -30.47 20.62
CA TRP A 351 -0.40 -31.00 19.24
C TRP A 351 0.01 -32.46 19.19
N THR A 352 0.87 -32.94 20.11
CA THR A 352 1.26 -34.34 20.21
C THR A 352 0.06 -35.22 20.51
N GLU A 353 -0.76 -34.87 21.51
CA GLU A 353 -1.99 -35.58 21.83
C GLU A 353 -2.96 -35.62 20.63
N ALA A 354 -3.12 -34.47 19.94
CA ALA A 354 -3.99 -34.40 18.76
C ALA A 354 -3.52 -35.34 17.64
N LEU A 355 -2.22 -35.36 17.34
CA LEU A 355 -1.67 -36.22 16.30
C LEU A 355 -1.76 -37.70 16.66
N ASP A 356 -1.53 -38.06 17.92
CA ASP A 356 -1.68 -39.44 18.40
C ASP A 356 -3.12 -39.96 18.25
N ILE A 357 -4.11 -39.11 18.61
CA ILE A 357 -5.53 -39.43 18.45
C ILE A 357 -5.87 -39.65 16.98
N ILE A 358 -5.40 -38.76 16.09
CA ILE A 358 -5.63 -38.86 14.64
C ILE A 358 -4.98 -40.15 14.09
N GLU A 359 -3.74 -40.43 14.44
CA GLU A 359 -3.03 -41.59 13.97
C GLU A 359 -3.73 -42.91 14.39
N HIS A 360 -4.05 -43.04 15.67
CA HIS A 360 -4.76 -44.20 16.18
C HIS A 360 -6.14 -44.38 15.52
N THR A 361 -6.87 -43.29 15.35
CA THR A 361 -8.19 -43.34 14.70
C THR A 361 -8.08 -43.74 13.24
N PHE A 362 -7.15 -43.19 12.49
CA PHE A 362 -6.93 -43.55 11.10
C PHE A 362 -6.49 -45.02 10.95
N LYS A 363 -5.55 -45.47 11.76
CA LYS A 363 -5.12 -46.89 11.75
C LYS A 363 -6.27 -47.85 12.03
N ARG A 364 -7.17 -47.51 12.97
CA ARG A 364 -8.36 -48.29 13.27
C ARG A 364 -9.30 -48.33 12.08
N ILE A 365 -9.65 -47.17 11.47
CA ILE A 365 -10.54 -47.13 10.31
C ILE A 365 -9.96 -47.91 9.13
N LEU A 366 -8.66 -47.75 8.85
CA LEU A 366 -7.97 -48.49 7.78
C LEU A 366 -8.06 -49.99 7.97
N LYS A 367 -7.91 -50.46 9.21
CA LYS A 367 -7.98 -51.90 9.54
C LYS A 367 -9.40 -52.44 9.42
N GLU A 368 -10.41 -51.69 9.84
CA GLU A 368 -11.81 -52.14 9.91
C GLU A 368 -12.55 -51.94 8.59
N HIS A 369 -12.26 -50.89 7.82
CA HIS A 369 -13.07 -50.47 6.68
C HIS A 369 -12.26 -50.25 5.39
N GLY A 370 -10.94 -50.32 5.44
CA GLY A 370 -10.07 -50.08 4.29
C GLY A 370 -9.80 -48.62 3.99
N PRO A 371 -8.90 -48.35 3.02
CA PRO A 371 -8.43 -47.01 2.74
C PRO A 371 -9.49 -46.05 2.19
N ASP A 372 -10.50 -46.56 1.47
CA ASP A 372 -11.54 -45.73 0.86
C ASP A 372 -12.60 -45.26 1.86
N ALA A 373 -12.52 -45.68 3.13
CA ALA A 373 -13.32 -45.10 4.22
C ALA A 373 -12.78 -43.74 4.70
N LEU A 374 -11.59 -43.33 4.22
CA LEU A 374 -11.01 -42.01 4.51
C LEU A 374 -11.04 -41.13 3.26
N ALA A 375 -11.30 -39.83 3.48
CA ALA A 375 -11.26 -38.82 2.44
C ALA A 375 -10.51 -37.58 2.93
N PHE A 376 -9.88 -36.86 1.99
CA PHE A 376 -9.07 -35.68 2.25
C PHE A 376 -9.56 -34.52 1.40
N ILE A 377 -9.75 -33.36 2.03
CA ILE A 377 -10.17 -32.14 1.35
C ILE A 377 -9.11 -31.05 1.57
N ALA A 378 -8.47 -30.64 0.48
CA ALA A 378 -7.55 -29.50 0.46
C ALA A 378 -8.31 -28.19 0.18
N SER A 379 -7.59 -27.08 0.16
CA SER A 379 -8.16 -25.77 -0.06
C SER A 379 -7.34 -24.95 -1.04
N SER A 380 -7.98 -24.06 -1.79
CA SER A 380 -7.29 -23.02 -2.57
C SER A 380 -6.57 -21.98 -1.70
N LYS A 381 -6.80 -22.02 -0.39
CA LYS A 381 -6.06 -21.21 0.60
C LYS A 381 -4.76 -21.88 1.07
N CYS A 382 -4.55 -23.14 0.71
CA CYS A 382 -3.31 -23.87 1.01
C CYS A 382 -2.23 -23.50 0.00
N THR A 383 -0.98 -23.55 0.44
CA THR A 383 0.18 -23.47 -0.46
C THR A 383 0.29 -24.72 -1.35
N ASN A 384 1.11 -24.65 -2.38
CA ASN A 384 1.39 -25.81 -3.23
C ASN A 384 2.01 -26.96 -2.42
N GLU A 385 2.87 -26.64 -1.47
CA GLU A 385 3.54 -27.59 -0.57
C GLU A 385 2.53 -28.29 0.34
N GLU A 386 1.58 -27.56 0.94
CA GLU A 386 0.51 -28.13 1.76
C GLU A 386 -0.39 -29.05 0.94
N SER A 387 -0.81 -28.62 -0.25
CA SER A 387 -1.61 -29.41 -1.17
C SER A 387 -0.88 -30.68 -1.62
N PHE A 388 0.43 -30.59 -1.90
CA PHE A 388 1.28 -31.73 -2.22
C PHE A 388 1.37 -32.72 -1.05
N LEU A 389 1.63 -32.23 0.17
CA LEU A 389 1.72 -33.07 1.37
C LEU A 389 0.40 -33.77 1.67
N MET A 390 -0.75 -33.09 1.49
CA MET A 390 -2.06 -33.70 1.64
C MET A 390 -2.27 -34.85 0.66
N GLN A 391 -1.93 -34.68 -0.61
CA GLN A 391 -2.02 -35.73 -1.61
C GLN A 391 -1.06 -36.90 -1.31
N LYS A 392 0.15 -36.57 -0.85
CA LYS A 392 1.14 -37.59 -0.46
C LYS A 392 0.64 -38.43 0.73
N LEU A 393 0.06 -37.76 1.76
CA LEU A 393 -0.57 -38.47 2.88
C LEU A 393 -1.69 -39.41 2.42
N ALA A 394 -2.61 -38.89 1.60
CA ALA A 394 -3.76 -39.66 1.13
C ALA A 394 -3.33 -40.89 0.27
N ARG A 395 -2.49 -40.67 -0.73
CA ARG A 395 -2.17 -41.69 -1.73
C ARG A 395 -1.03 -42.65 -1.30
N ALA A 396 0.05 -42.08 -0.73
CA ALA A 396 1.23 -42.90 -0.41
C ALA A 396 1.19 -43.53 0.99
N VAL A 397 0.50 -42.88 1.95
CA VAL A 397 0.44 -43.39 3.34
C VAL A 397 -0.87 -44.12 3.60
N VAL A 398 -2.02 -43.49 3.27
CA VAL A 398 -3.36 -44.06 3.50
C VAL A 398 -3.74 -45.05 2.39
N GLY A 399 -3.37 -44.80 1.15
CA GLY A 399 -3.67 -45.65 0.00
C GLY A 399 -5.00 -45.36 -0.68
N THR A 400 -5.56 -44.14 -0.51
CA THR A 400 -6.83 -43.76 -1.13
C THR A 400 -6.67 -42.64 -2.17
N ASN A 401 -7.53 -42.63 -3.17
CA ASN A 401 -7.69 -41.50 -4.12
C ASN A 401 -8.82 -40.56 -3.77
N ASN A 402 -9.45 -40.71 -2.60
CA ASN A 402 -10.50 -39.83 -2.12
C ASN A 402 -9.92 -38.47 -1.69
N VAL A 403 -9.46 -37.71 -2.66
CA VAL A 403 -8.90 -36.35 -2.46
C VAL A 403 -9.65 -35.37 -3.33
N ASP A 404 -10.12 -34.31 -2.72
CA ASP A 404 -10.79 -33.22 -3.43
C ASP A 404 -10.32 -31.84 -2.94
N ASN A 405 -10.83 -30.79 -3.58
CA ASN A 405 -10.48 -29.41 -3.29
C ASN A 405 -11.73 -28.54 -3.29
N CYS A 406 -11.70 -27.46 -2.50
CA CYS A 406 -12.80 -26.49 -2.42
C CYS A 406 -13.19 -25.88 -3.79
N ALA A 407 -12.28 -25.89 -4.77
CA ALA A 407 -12.53 -25.36 -6.12
C ALA A 407 -13.73 -26.02 -6.82
N ARG A 408 -14.11 -27.23 -6.43
CA ARG A 408 -15.33 -27.91 -6.93
C ARG A 408 -16.58 -27.06 -6.76
N TYR A 409 -16.72 -26.39 -5.63
CA TYR A 409 -17.87 -25.55 -5.30
C TYR A 409 -17.60 -24.05 -5.40
N CYS A 410 -16.35 -23.64 -5.30
CA CYS A 410 -15.92 -22.24 -5.35
C CYS A 410 -15.69 -21.76 -6.77
N GLN A 411 -14.72 -22.36 -7.48
CA GLN A 411 -14.29 -21.92 -8.81
C GLN A 411 -15.14 -22.51 -9.93
N ASN A 412 -15.51 -23.77 -9.84
CA ASN A 412 -16.16 -24.48 -10.94
C ASN A 412 -17.51 -23.87 -11.34
N PRO A 413 -18.42 -23.51 -10.39
CA PRO A 413 -19.65 -22.82 -10.75
C PRO A 413 -19.43 -21.48 -11.43
N ALA A 414 -18.43 -20.69 -11.00
CA ALA A 414 -18.08 -19.41 -11.62
C ALA A 414 -17.54 -19.62 -13.05
N THR A 415 -16.67 -20.60 -13.25
CA THR A 415 -16.14 -20.95 -14.58
C THR A 415 -17.28 -21.38 -15.53
N MET A 416 -18.18 -22.24 -15.06
CA MET A 416 -19.35 -22.66 -15.85
C MET A 416 -20.30 -21.50 -16.15
N GLY A 417 -20.48 -20.57 -15.20
CA GLY A 417 -21.24 -19.36 -15.44
C GLY A 417 -20.64 -18.49 -16.54
N LEU A 418 -19.34 -18.21 -16.45
CA LEU A 418 -18.61 -17.44 -17.48
C LEU A 418 -18.69 -18.10 -18.86
N GLN A 419 -18.44 -19.41 -18.95
CA GLN A 419 -18.55 -20.13 -20.21
C GLN A 419 -19.94 -20.04 -20.86
N ARG A 420 -21.00 -20.00 -20.05
CA ARG A 420 -22.38 -19.90 -20.56
C ARG A 420 -22.77 -18.48 -20.97
N THR A 421 -22.11 -17.46 -20.43
CA THR A 421 -22.48 -16.05 -20.64
C THR A 421 -21.59 -15.35 -21.66
N VAL A 422 -20.30 -15.65 -21.67
CA VAL A 422 -19.31 -14.93 -22.50
C VAL A 422 -18.42 -15.83 -23.38
N GLY A 423 -18.59 -17.13 -23.31
CA GLY A 423 -17.87 -18.12 -24.14
C GLY A 423 -16.67 -18.75 -23.47
#